data_2568e305ce91890e6afc0817a8e71123
#
_entry.id   2568e305ce91890e6afc0817a8e71123
#
_cell.length_a   1.000
_cell.length_b   1.000
_cell.length_c   1.000
_cell.angle_alpha   90.00
_cell.angle_beta   90.00
_cell.angle_gamma   90.00
#
_symmetry.space_group_name_H-M   'P 1'
#
loop_
_entity.id
_entity.type
_entity.pdbx_description
1 polymer ?
#
loop_
_entity_poly.entity_id
_entity_poly.type
_entity_poly.pdbx_seq_one_letter_code
_entity_poly.pdbx_strand_id
1 'polypeptide(L)'
;MKKLMFFVVVALTWVTCGNKAQDGAADADSTQVFEVPDTLNTVEAVVRQVDAVYDYLDYMRQHYKEGMPSLDERFATREWQQALADVRAVDKDCECGGFFDFGDEGPLDAWTFDCYEGRVSADSVSVKLLPNGTADVRFLVKDAVTIGGVPMRWLMRVEDGQWRVADIFFESMKGMDLLAEMKSYARYMAFEKTFDINKYVEVMESEAYVIFSKGADDIRLVGYTFVDVDGDGHPEVWVKGDEGQDYQGVYSIVGDSVRLLACSDARSEIDFYKGAVGFSGYYGTGENRMAFTIVKNSLPVDEYFMEHKFNIFSEEQETIHLAQTKNGKAISDEAWNEAEKMLGDTISVTPYWRPIERKTRLSDYAE
;
A
#
# COMPACT_ATOMS: atom_id res chain seq x y z
N MET A 1 28.98 -9.31 64.44
CA MET A 1 28.02 -9.82 63.47
C MET A 1 27.76 -8.74 62.43
N LYS A 2 28.45 -8.81 61.25
CA LYS A 2 28.34 -7.84 60.20
C LYS A 2 27.31 -8.37 59.20
N LYS A 3 26.19 -7.65 58.98
CA LYS A 3 25.20 -7.92 57.97
C LYS A 3 25.68 -7.37 56.65
N LEU A 4 25.92 -8.23 55.68
CA LEU A 4 26.22 -7.92 54.30
C LEU A 4 24.93 -7.62 53.57
N MET A 5 24.74 -6.41 53.11
CA MET A 5 23.58 -5.97 52.33
C MET A 5 23.96 -6.09 50.84
N PHE A 6 23.34 -7.05 50.13
CA PHE A 6 23.49 -7.16 48.69
C PHE A 6 22.55 -6.16 48.00
N PHE A 7 23.10 -5.20 47.34
CA PHE A 7 22.39 -4.35 46.37
C PHE A 7 22.34 -5.08 45.02
N VAL A 8 21.16 -5.50 44.64
CA VAL A 8 20.91 -5.93 43.26
C VAL A 8 20.59 -4.68 42.46
N VAL A 9 21.55 -4.25 41.61
CA VAL A 9 21.33 -3.22 40.61
C VAL A 9 20.64 -3.87 39.43
N VAL A 10 19.33 -3.68 39.29
CA VAL A 10 18.59 -4.01 38.07
C VAL A 10 18.86 -2.90 37.07
N ALA A 11 19.77 -3.16 36.14
CA ALA A 11 19.95 -2.31 34.95
C ALA A 11 18.74 -2.50 34.05
N LEU A 12 17.79 -1.58 34.11
CA LEU A 12 16.76 -1.42 33.11
C LEU A 12 17.39 -0.87 31.83
N THR A 13 17.81 -1.75 30.94
CA THR A 13 18.09 -1.36 29.57
C THR A 13 16.76 -1.02 28.89
N TRP A 14 16.52 0.24 28.71
CA TRP A 14 15.49 0.73 27.79
C TRP A 14 15.92 0.33 26.38
N VAL A 15 15.37 -0.76 25.89
CA VAL A 15 15.37 -1.03 24.45
C VAL A 15 14.36 -0.06 23.85
N THR A 16 14.85 1.05 23.33
CA THR A 16 14.08 1.86 22.40
C THR A 16 13.94 1.02 21.14
N CYS A 17 12.82 0.30 21.02
CA CYS A 17 12.35 -0.20 19.73
C CYS A 17 11.99 1.02 18.88
N GLY A 18 12.98 1.55 18.17
CA GLY A 18 12.72 2.35 17.00
C GLY A 18 12.13 1.42 15.95
N ASN A 19 10.82 1.39 15.85
CA ASN A 19 10.15 0.85 14.68
C ASN A 19 10.57 1.72 13.50
N LYS A 20 11.59 1.27 12.76
CA LYS A 20 11.73 1.70 11.38
C LYS A 20 10.61 0.99 10.64
N ALA A 21 9.55 1.74 10.35
CA ALA A 21 8.60 1.32 9.34
C ALA A 21 9.40 1.04 8.06
N GLN A 22 9.42 -0.21 7.66
CA GLN A 22 10.07 -0.66 6.44
C GLN A 22 8.95 -0.75 5.43
N ASP A 23 8.64 0.41 4.83
CA ASP A 23 7.80 0.45 3.64
C ASP A 23 8.65 -0.05 2.47
N GLY A 24 8.07 -0.85 1.67
CA GLY A 24 8.68 -1.19 0.41
C GLY A 24 8.28 -2.57 -0.04
N ALA A 25 7.90 -2.65 -1.29
CA ALA A 25 7.94 -3.89 -2.03
C ALA A 25 9.11 -4.72 -1.52
N ALA A 26 8.84 -5.97 -1.14
CA ALA A 26 9.83 -6.86 -0.58
C ALA A 26 10.97 -7.08 -1.57
N ASP A 27 11.84 -6.10 -1.69
CA ASP A 27 13.23 -6.39 -1.97
C ASP A 27 13.66 -7.32 -0.84
N ALA A 28 14.13 -8.50 -1.20
CA ALA A 28 14.55 -9.59 -0.32
C ALA A 28 15.73 -9.20 0.62
N ASP A 29 15.86 -7.93 0.91
CA ASP A 29 16.88 -7.32 1.77
C ASP A 29 16.34 -6.97 3.16
N SER A 30 15.41 -7.79 3.70
CA SER A 30 15.17 -7.74 5.12
C SER A 30 16.44 -8.24 5.81
N THR A 31 17.08 -7.37 6.55
CA THR A 31 18.29 -7.70 7.33
C THR A 31 18.05 -8.72 8.45
N GLN A 32 16.80 -9.12 8.66
CA GLN A 32 16.43 -10.12 9.64
C GLN A 32 16.75 -11.53 9.10
N VAL A 33 17.70 -12.21 9.74
CA VAL A 33 18.08 -13.59 9.41
C VAL A 33 17.28 -14.53 10.31
N PHE A 34 16.61 -15.50 9.70
CA PHE A 34 15.86 -16.55 10.41
C PHE A 34 16.68 -17.83 10.44
N GLU A 35 16.72 -18.48 11.60
CA GLU A 35 17.34 -19.80 11.73
C GLU A 35 16.43 -20.87 11.12
N VAL A 36 16.93 -21.56 10.10
CA VAL A 36 16.22 -22.66 9.44
C VAL A 36 16.98 -23.95 9.72
N PRO A 37 16.37 -24.95 10.39
CA PRO A 37 16.99 -26.26 10.56
C PRO A 37 17.36 -26.90 9.23
N ASP A 38 18.51 -27.56 9.12
CA ASP A 38 19.00 -28.20 7.88
C ASP A 38 17.97 -29.12 7.24
N THR A 39 17.18 -29.84 8.05
CA THR A 39 16.13 -30.75 7.57
C THR A 39 14.97 -30.03 6.87
N LEU A 40 14.79 -28.74 7.13
CA LEU A 40 13.75 -27.89 6.52
C LEU A 40 14.33 -26.97 5.44
N ASN A 41 15.64 -26.72 5.44
CA ASN A 41 16.31 -25.84 4.48
C ASN A 41 16.52 -26.53 3.13
N THR A 42 15.44 -27.05 2.56
CA THR A 42 15.43 -27.73 1.27
C THR A 42 14.24 -27.31 0.43
N VAL A 43 14.41 -27.31 -0.88
CA VAL A 43 13.33 -27.00 -1.84
C VAL A 43 12.15 -27.97 -1.64
N GLU A 44 12.45 -29.26 -1.44
CA GLU A 44 11.44 -30.31 -1.27
C GLU A 44 10.59 -30.10 0.01
N ALA A 45 11.18 -29.54 1.08
CA ALA A 45 10.44 -29.24 2.30
C ALA A 45 9.43 -28.09 2.07
N VAL A 46 9.85 -27.08 1.31
CA VAL A 46 8.96 -25.95 0.94
C VAL A 46 7.85 -26.43 0.02
N VAL A 47 8.16 -27.18 -1.04
CA VAL A 47 7.16 -27.74 -1.98
C VAL A 47 6.13 -28.58 -1.24
N ARG A 48 6.56 -29.50 -0.38
CA ARG A 48 5.62 -30.30 0.44
C ARG A 48 4.70 -29.43 1.29
N GLN A 49 5.18 -28.30 1.78
CA GLN A 49 4.34 -27.39 2.55
C GLN A 49 3.29 -26.68 1.67
N VAL A 50 3.67 -26.28 0.45
CA VAL A 50 2.71 -25.72 -0.53
C VAL A 50 1.61 -26.75 -0.84
N ASP A 51 2.00 -27.99 -1.14
CA ASP A 51 1.04 -29.07 -1.40
C ASP A 51 0.11 -29.31 -0.20
N ALA A 52 0.67 -29.29 1.02
CA ALA A 52 -0.11 -29.49 2.24
C ALA A 52 -1.17 -28.42 2.48
N VAL A 53 -0.96 -27.19 2.01
CA VAL A 53 -1.98 -26.12 2.06
C VAL A 53 -3.18 -26.52 1.23
N TYR A 54 -2.97 -26.90 -0.04
CA TYR A 54 -4.08 -27.22 -0.95
C TYR A 54 -4.74 -28.58 -0.65
N ASP A 55 -3.97 -29.54 -0.16
CA ASP A 55 -4.57 -30.78 0.35
C ASP A 55 -5.47 -30.53 1.57
N TYR A 56 -5.08 -29.62 2.44
CA TYR A 56 -5.92 -29.24 3.59
C TYR A 56 -7.15 -28.44 3.14
N LEU A 57 -7.01 -27.54 2.18
CA LEU A 57 -8.13 -26.83 1.59
C LEU A 57 -9.19 -27.80 1.02
N ASP A 58 -8.73 -28.79 0.25
CA ASP A 58 -9.60 -29.84 -0.32
C ASP A 58 -10.26 -30.66 0.81
N TYR A 59 -9.51 -31.02 1.84
CA TYR A 59 -10.04 -31.69 3.02
C TYR A 59 -11.09 -30.86 3.75
N MET A 60 -10.84 -29.54 3.95
CA MET A 60 -11.81 -28.63 4.57
C MET A 60 -13.11 -28.55 3.78
N ARG A 61 -13.04 -28.43 2.46
CA ARG A 61 -14.22 -28.36 1.58
C ARG A 61 -15.10 -29.60 1.69
N GLN A 62 -14.50 -30.79 1.84
CA GLN A 62 -15.22 -32.06 1.94
C GLN A 62 -15.71 -32.39 3.35
N HIS A 63 -15.05 -31.87 4.38
CA HIS A 63 -15.25 -32.31 5.76
C HIS A 63 -15.44 -31.15 6.73
N TYR A 64 -15.87 -29.96 6.26
CA TYR A 64 -16.02 -28.79 7.11
C TYR A 64 -16.80 -29.09 8.39
N LYS A 65 -16.24 -28.71 9.52
CA LYS A 65 -16.85 -28.75 10.84
C LYS A 65 -16.52 -27.46 11.57
N GLU A 66 -17.48 -26.97 12.34
CA GLU A 66 -17.26 -25.83 13.22
C GLU A 66 -16.05 -26.10 14.13
N GLY A 67 -15.15 -25.12 14.26
CA GLY A 67 -13.90 -25.20 15.03
C GLY A 67 -12.72 -25.83 14.31
N MET A 68 -12.83 -26.14 13.01
CA MET A 68 -11.65 -26.48 12.20
C MET A 68 -10.79 -25.22 12.02
N PRO A 69 -9.43 -25.33 12.19
CA PRO A 69 -8.54 -24.20 11.93
C PRO A 69 -8.67 -23.72 10.49
N SER A 70 -8.70 -22.41 10.30
CA SER A 70 -8.60 -21.80 8.96
C SER A 70 -7.22 -22.06 8.31
N LEU A 71 -7.08 -21.76 7.02
CA LEU A 71 -5.77 -21.79 6.35
C LEU A 71 -4.79 -20.84 7.04
N ASP A 72 -5.25 -19.64 7.41
CA ASP A 72 -4.43 -18.64 8.10
C ASP A 72 -3.92 -19.15 9.46
N GLU A 73 -4.77 -19.74 10.28
CA GLU A 73 -4.40 -20.29 11.57
C GLU A 73 -3.41 -21.44 11.45
N ARG A 74 -3.54 -22.26 10.40
CA ARG A 74 -2.74 -23.46 10.23
C ARG A 74 -1.42 -23.23 9.50
N PHE A 75 -1.41 -22.37 8.47
CA PHE A 75 -0.31 -22.26 7.54
C PHE A 75 0.35 -20.89 7.46
N ALA A 76 -0.28 -19.82 7.97
CA ALA A 76 0.33 -18.51 8.00
C ALA A 76 1.16 -18.28 9.27
N THR A 77 2.06 -17.29 9.18
CA THR A 77 2.86 -16.83 10.32
C THR A 77 2.00 -16.11 11.35
N ARG A 78 2.49 -15.97 12.58
CA ARG A 78 1.80 -15.18 13.62
C ARG A 78 1.63 -13.72 13.23
N GLU A 79 2.59 -13.18 12.49
CA GLU A 79 2.53 -11.80 12.00
C GLU A 79 1.35 -11.60 11.03
N TRP A 80 1.16 -12.52 10.10
CA TRP A 80 0.00 -12.56 9.22
C TRP A 80 -1.31 -12.67 10.01
N GLN A 81 -1.38 -13.63 10.92
CA GLN A 81 -2.57 -13.85 11.76
C GLN A 81 -2.93 -12.60 12.58
N GLN A 82 -1.91 -11.88 13.10
CA GLN A 82 -2.13 -10.64 13.82
C GLN A 82 -2.66 -9.54 12.88
N ALA A 83 -2.05 -9.34 11.72
CA ALA A 83 -2.52 -8.36 10.74
C ALA A 83 -3.97 -8.63 10.31
N LEU A 84 -4.32 -9.90 10.09
CA LEU A 84 -5.69 -10.31 9.79
C LEU A 84 -6.66 -10.03 10.96
N ALA A 85 -6.23 -10.27 12.21
CA ALA A 85 -7.03 -9.95 13.38
C ALA A 85 -7.24 -8.45 13.54
N ASP A 86 -6.22 -7.63 13.23
CA ASP A 86 -6.31 -6.17 13.27
C ASP A 86 -7.29 -5.64 12.22
N VAL A 87 -7.25 -6.18 11.00
CA VAL A 87 -8.24 -5.87 9.94
C VAL A 87 -9.65 -6.21 10.41
N ARG A 88 -9.88 -7.43 10.89
CA ARG A 88 -11.20 -7.86 11.39
C ARG A 88 -11.71 -6.99 12.56
N ALA A 89 -10.82 -6.49 13.39
CA ALA A 89 -11.18 -5.62 14.49
C ALA A 89 -11.68 -4.24 14.04
N VAL A 90 -11.16 -3.72 12.92
CA VAL A 90 -11.59 -2.44 12.36
C VAL A 90 -12.77 -2.57 11.42
N ASP A 91 -12.91 -3.70 10.71
CA ASP A 91 -14.01 -3.97 9.78
C ASP A 91 -15.33 -4.33 10.47
N LYS A 92 -15.28 -4.71 11.73
CA LYS A 92 -16.46 -5.19 12.47
C LYS A 92 -17.69 -4.26 12.39
N ASP A 93 -17.44 -2.95 12.27
CA ASP A 93 -18.46 -1.93 12.23
C ASP A 93 -18.50 -1.22 10.86
N CYS A 94 -17.85 -1.78 9.83
CA CYS A 94 -17.79 -1.17 8.50
C CYS A 94 -18.98 -1.60 7.64
N GLU A 95 -19.88 -0.66 7.32
CA GLU A 95 -21.00 -0.87 6.41
C GLU A 95 -20.58 -0.92 4.92
N CYS A 96 -19.32 -0.72 4.60
CA CYS A 96 -18.80 -0.49 3.25
C CYS A 96 -18.00 -1.66 2.68
N GLY A 97 -18.26 -2.89 3.14
CA GLY A 97 -17.66 -4.11 2.59
C GLY A 97 -16.32 -4.52 3.20
N GLY A 98 -15.56 -3.62 3.82
CA GLY A 98 -14.29 -3.93 4.48
C GLY A 98 -13.13 -4.27 3.52
N PHE A 99 -12.02 -4.68 4.09
CA PHE A 99 -10.79 -5.01 3.35
C PHE A 99 -10.95 -6.25 2.45
N PHE A 100 -11.70 -7.23 2.92
CA PHE A 100 -11.96 -8.48 2.21
C PHE A 100 -13.35 -8.49 1.55
N ASP A 101 -13.70 -7.43 0.81
CA ASP A 101 -14.93 -7.40 0.00
C ASP A 101 -14.80 -8.29 -1.24
N PHE A 102 -14.22 -9.48 -1.06
CA PHE A 102 -14.15 -10.55 -2.04
C PHE A 102 -15.33 -11.51 -1.92
N GLY A 103 -16.50 -11.03 -1.45
CA GLY A 103 -17.67 -11.84 -1.19
C GLY A 103 -17.66 -12.52 0.19
N ASP A 104 -18.61 -13.43 0.42
CA ASP A 104 -18.87 -14.06 1.73
C ASP A 104 -17.75 -14.98 2.24
N GLU A 105 -16.74 -15.29 1.42
CA GLU A 105 -15.70 -16.30 1.73
C GLU A 105 -14.43 -15.73 2.35
N GLY A 106 -14.20 -14.41 2.29
CA GLY A 106 -13.12 -13.70 3.00
C GLY A 106 -11.71 -14.19 2.66
N PRO A 107 -10.86 -14.51 3.65
CA PRO A 107 -9.45 -14.84 3.45
C PRO A 107 -9.15 -16.06 2.59
N LEU A 108 -10.14 -16.90 2.27
CA LEU A 108 -9.97 -18.02 1.33
C LEU A 108 -9.55 -17.55 -0.05
N ASP A 109 -10.03 -16.39 -0.48
CA ASP A 109 -9.70 -15.85 -1.80
C ASP A 109 -8.23 -15.43 -1.90
N ALA A 110 -7.62 -15.01 -0.79
CA ALA A 110 -6.20 -14.73 -0.75
C ALA A 110 -5.33 -15.97 -1.06
N TRP A 111 -5.80 -17.16 -0.68
CA TRP A 111 -5.10 -18.44 -0.88
C TRP A 111 -5.35 -19.07 -2.24
N THR A 112 -6.46 -18.74 -2.88
CA THR A 112 -6.94 -19.39 -4.11
C THR A 112 -7.08 -18.45 -5.30
N PHE A 113 -7.19 -17.13 -5.06
CA PHE A 113 -7.38 -16.10 -6.07
C PHE A 113 -8.48 -16.49 -7.08
N ASP A 114 -9.71 -16.66 -6.59
CA ASP A 114 -10.90 -17.04 -7.35
C ASP A 114 -10.86 -18.45 -7.98
N CYS A 115 -9.87 -19.29 -7.66
CA CYS A 115 -9.85 -20.68 -8.06
C CYS A 115 -10.60 -21.54 -7.04
N TYR A 116 -11.87 -21.85 -7.29
CA TYR A 116 -12.67 -22.61 -6.34
C TYR A 116 -13.50 -23.75 -6.96
N GLU A 117 -13.42 -23.95 -8.27
CA GLU A 117 -14.17 -25.01 -8.92
C GLU A 117 -13.44 -26.36 -8.85
N GLY A 118 -13.99 -27.29 -8.10
CA GLY A 118 -13.40 -28.62 -7.91
C GLY A 118 -12.17 -28.60 -7.00
N ARG A 119 -11.20 -29.47 -7.32
CA ARG A 119 -9.94 -29.54 -6.57
C ARG A 119 -9.01 -28.41 -6.98
N VAL A 120 -8.59 -27.61 -6.02
CA VAL A 120 -7.55 -26.59 -6.21
C VAL A 120 -6.18 -27.19 -5.91
N SER A 121 -5.16 -26.81 -6.69
CA SER A 121 -3.79 -27.31 -6.53
C SER A 121 -2.78 -26.27 -6.98
N ALA A 122 -1.57 -26.37 -6.44
CA ALA A 122 -0.40 -25.68 -6.96
C ALA A 122 0.21 -26.46 -8.13
N ASP A 123 0.62 -25.77 -9.19
CA ASP A 123 1.33 -26.32 -10.33
C ASP A 123 2.57 -25.49 -10.64
N SER A 124 3.58 -26.11 -11.25
CA SER A 124 4.81 -25.43 -11.68
C SER A 124 5.54 -24.68 -10.54
N VAL A 125 5.58 -25.31 -9.35
CA VAL A 125 6.16 -24.71 -8.14
C VAL A 125 7.67 -24.49 -8.32
N SER A 126 8.10 -23.23 -8.18
CA SER A 126 9.50 -22.80 -8.19
C SER A 126 9.85 -22.19 -6.84
N VAL A 127 10.93 -22.63 -6.22
CA VAL A 127 11.37 -22.20 -4.90
C VAL A 127 12.79 -21.64 -4.98
N LYS A 128 12.96 -20.44 -4.43
CA LYS A 128 14.26 -19.82 -4.19
C LYS A 128 14.47 -19.64 -2.69
N LEU A 129 15.35 -20.45 -2.11
CA LEU A 129 15.79 -20.26 -0.72
C LEU A 129 16.69 -19.03 -0.64
N LEU A 130 16.41 -18.13 0.29
CA LEU A 130 17.11 -16.87 0.45
C LEU A 130 18.09 -16.92 1.64
N PRO A 131 19.21 -16.16 1.61
CA PRO A 131 20.22 -16.18 2.66
C PRO A 131 19.70 -15.78 4.05
N ASN A 132 18.60 -15.02 4.10
CA ASN A 132 17.98 -14.62 5.36
C ASN A 132 17.09 -15.70 6.01
N GLY A 133 17.05 -16.92 5.45
CA GLY A 133 16.24 -18.02 5.98
C GLY A 133 14.77 -17.97 5.57
N THR A 134 14.45 -17.20 4.53
CA THR A 134 13.11 -17.21 3.91
C THR A 134 13.12 -17.95 2.57
N ALA A 135 11.96 -18.29 2.04
CA ALA A 135 11.80 -18.87 0.71
C ALA A 135 10.84 -17.99 -0.13
N ASP A 136 11.29 -17.59 -1.32
CA ASP A 136 10.45 -17.01 -2.36
C ASP A 136 9.89 -18.16 -3.21
N VAL A 137 8.56 -18.29 -3.22
CA VAL A 137 7.87 -19.42 -3.85
C VAL A 137 6.92 -18.87 -4.91
N ARG A 138 7.07 -19.36 -6.14
CA ARG A 138 6.21 -18.97 -7.27
C ARG A 138 5.58 -20.21 -7.86
N PHE A 139 4.31 -20.13 -8.19
CA PHE A 139 3.54 -21.24 -8.74
C PHE A 139 2.27 -20.76 -9.42
N LEU A 140 1.57 -21.67 -10.08
CA LEU A 140 0.25 -21.43 -10.63
C LEU A 140 -0.80 -22.12 -9.75
N VAL A 141 -1.79 -21.38 -9.29
CA VAL A 141 -3.00 -21.98 -8.68
C VAL A 141 -3.90 -22.41 -9.80
N LYS A 142 -4.36 -23.65 -9.75
CA LYS A 142 -5.25 -24.25 -10.74
C LYS A 142 -6.44 -24.89 -10.08
N ASP A 143 -7.57 -24.79 -10.75
CA ASP A 143 -8.80 -25.53 -10.47
C ASP A 143 -9.34 -26.24 -11.73
N ALA A 144 -10.57 -26.74 -11.67
CA ALA A 144 -11.17 -27.50 -12.78
C ALA A 144 -11.52 -26.64 -14.02
N VAL A 145 -11.66 -25.32 -13.87
CA VAL A 145 -12.18 -24.41 -14.91
C VAL A 145 -11.20 -23.32 -15.32
N THR A 146 -10.28 -22.95 -14.46
CA THR A 146 -9.32 -21.85 -14.73
C THR A 146 -8.26 -22.28 -15.73
N ILE A 147 -8.40 -21.79 -16.97
CA ILE A 147 -7.47 -22.12 -18.05
C ILE A 147 -6.12 -21.45 -17.79
N GLY A 148 -5.05 -22.25 -17.74
CA GLY A 148 -3.67 -21.74 -17.56
C GLY A 148 -3.26 -21.51 -16.11
N GLY A 149 -4.19 -21.43 -15.18
CA GLY A 149 -3.94 -21.15 -13.76
C GLY A 149 -3.67 -19.67 -13.47
N VAL A 150 -3.68 -19.33 -12.20
CA VAL A 150 -3.42 -17.97 -11.69
C VAL A 150 -2.02 -17.92 -11.07
N PRO A 151 -1.14 -16.99 -11.51
CA PRO A 151 0.20 -16.88 -10.95
C PRO A 151 0.14 -16.34 -9.51
N MET A 152 0.79 -17.06 -8.61
CA MET A 152 0.91 -16.72 -7.19
C MET A 152 2.38 -16.65 -6.80
N ARG A 153 2.70 -15.76 -5.89
CA ARG A 153 3.99 -15.68 -5.23
C ARG A 153 3.79 -15.61 -3.73
N TRP A 154 4.44 -16.50 -2.99
CA TRP A 154 4.46 -16.50 -1.53
C TRP A 154 5.87 -16.24 -1.02
N LEU A 155 5.96 -15.43 0.04
CA LEU A 155 7.14 -15.43 0.89
C LEU A 155 6.87 -16.37 2.07
N MET A 156 7.77 -17.32 2.31
CA MET A 156 7.64 -18.26 3.40
C MET A 156 8.81 -18.15 4.36
N ARG A 157 8.57 -18.40 5.65
CA ARG A 157 9.61 -18.52 6.68
C ARG A 157 9.31 -19.67 7.62
N VAL A 158 10.34 -20.18 8.30
CA VAL A 158 10.15 -21.21 9.32
C VAL A 158 9.68 -20.58 10.62
N GLU A 159 8.57 -21.07 11.14
CA GLU A 159 8.03 -20.70 12.43
C GLU A 159 7.48 -21.96 13.11
N ASP A 160 7.81 -22.17 14.41
CA ASP A 160 7.44 -23.35 15.17
C ASP A 160 7.86 -24.69 14.49
N GLY A 161 9.03 -24.70 13.83
CA GLY A 161 9.58 -25.87 13.15
C GLY A 161 8.85 -26.28 11.86
N GLN A 162 8.13 -25.37 11.24
CA GLN A 162 7.42 -25.58 9.97
C GLN A 162 7.56 -24.38 9.06
N TRP A 163 7.58 -24.60 7.75
CA TRP A 163 7.43 -23.52 6.79
C TRP A 163 6.01 -22.95 6.89
N ARG A 164 5.91 -21.63 7.02
CA ARG A 164 4.64 -20.90 7.07
C ARG A 164 4.65 -19.78 6.06
N VAL A 165 3.50 -19.45 5.50
CA VAL A 165 3.32 -18.32 4.60
C VAL A 165 3.43 -17.05 5.42
N ALA A 166 4.42 -16.23 5.11
CA ALA A 166 4.65 -14.93 5.73
C ALA A 166 3.96 -13.82 4.95
N ASP A 167 3.84 -13.99 3.63
CA ASP A 167 3.18 -13.04 2.77
C ASP A 167 2.70 -13.68 1.46
N ILE A 168 1.69 -13.05 0.86
CA ILE A 168 1.10 -13.42 -0.43
C ILE A 168 1.14 -12.20 -1.34
N PHE A 169 1.67 -12.40 -2.56
CA PHE A 169 1.79 -11.35 -3.56
C PHE A 169 0.90 -11.68 -4.76
N PHE A 170 0.09 -10.73 -5.15
CA PHE A 170 -0.73 -10.83 -6.35
C PHE A 170 0.00 -10.22 -7.55
N GLU A 171 0.67 -11.04 -8.36
CA GLU A 171 1.40 -10.55 -9.54
C GLU A 171 0.48 -9.85 -10.55
N SER A 172 -0.78 -10.26 -10.65
CA SER A 172 -1.80 -9.62 -11.47
C SER A 172 -2.18 -8.20 -11.01
N MET A 173 -1.92 -7.86 -9.75
CA MET A 173 -2.18 -6.56 -9.14
C MET A 173 -0.88 -5.77 -8.91
N LYS A 174 0.03 -5.76 -9.87
CA LYS A 174 1.34 -5.07 -9.80
C LYS A 174 2.21 -5.51 -8.61
N GLY A 175 2.09 -6.78 -8.20
CA GLY A 175 2.88 -7.32 -7.09
C GLY A 175 2.41 -6.86 -5.71
N MET A 176 1.11 -6.56 -5.54
CA MET A 176 0.53 -6.17 -4.25
C MET A 176 0.97 -7.14 -3.14
N ASP A 177 1.55 -6.58 -2.09
CA ASP A 177 1.98 -7.23 -0.85
C ASP A 177 0.80 -7.22 0.13
N LEU A 178 0.16 -8.37 0.30
CA LEU A 178 -1.10 -8.44 1.06
C LEU A 178 -0.89 -8.20 2.56
N LEU A 179 0.26 -8.60 3.12
CA LEU A 179 0.57 -8.33 4.53
C LEU A 179 0.74 -6.83 4.79
N ALA A 180 1.46 -6.14 3.91
CA ALA A 180 1.63 -4.69 4.01
C ALA A 180 0.30 -3.97 3.83
N GLU A 181 -0.52 -4.39 2.88
CA GLU A 181 -1.87 -3.85 2.66
C GLU A 181 -2.78 -4.04 3.88
N MET A 182 -2.82 -5.24 4.48
CA MET A 182 -3.60 -5.49 5.71
C MET A 182 -3.18 -4.55 6.84
N LYS A 183 -1.86 -4.39 7.06
CA LYS A 183 -1.34 -3.51 8.10
C LYS A 183 -1.68 -2.03 7.83
N SER A 184 -1.55 -1.59 6.59
CA SER A 184 -1.87 -0.22 6.19
C SER A 184 -3.35 0.06 6.35
N TYR A 185 -4.21 -0.83 5.87
CA TYR A 185 -5.66 -0.72 6.01
C TYR A 185 -6.09 -0.64 7.48
N ALA A 186 -5.63 -1.57 8.32
CA ALA A 186 -5.98 -1.56 9.75
C ALA A 186 -5.56 -0.24 10.44
N ARG A 187 -4.38 0.29 10.09
CA ARG A 187 -3.88 1.57 10.59
C ARG A 187 -4.75 2.74 10.13
N TYR A 188 -5.10 2.79 8.84
CA TYR A 188 -5.92 3.86 8.27
C TYR A 188 -7.33 3.87 8.86
N MET A 189 -7.94 2.71 9.01
CA MET A 189 -9.26 2.59 9.64
C MET A 189 -9.24 2.97 11.14
N ALA A 190 -8.15 2.67 11.84
CA ALA A 190 -7.97 3.13 13.22
C ALA A 190 -7.80 4.67 13.29
N PHE A 191 -7.07 5.26 12.35
CA PHE A 191 -6.90 6.71 12.25
C PHE A 191 -8.22 7.41 11.91
N GLU A 192 -9.00 6.87 10.99
CA GLU A 192 -10.32 7.40 10.58
C GLU A 192 -11.27 7.60 11.76
N LYS A 193 -11.25 6.70 12.76
CA LYS A 193 -12.11 6.82 13.96
C LYS A 193 -11.89 8.12 14.76
N THR A 194 -10.73 8.74 14.60
CA THR A 194 -10.35 9.98 15.29
C THR A 194 -10.27 11.19 14.36
N PHE A 195 -10.36 10.96 13.05
CA PHE A 195 -10.20 11.97 12.03
C PHE A 195 -11.58 12.48 11.57
N ASP A 196 -11.74 13.81 11.53
CA ASP A 196 -12.95 14.45 11.03
C ASP A 196 -12.61 15.27 9.77
N ILE A 197 -12.80 14.64 8.60
CA ILE A 197 -12.56 15.27 7.29
C ILE A 197 -13.29 16.59 7.12
N ASN A 198 -14.49 16.74 7.73
CA ASN A 198 -15.32 17.93 7.56
C ASN A 198 -14.69 19.22 8.11
N LYS A 199 -13.70 19.10 8.98
CA LYS A 199 -12.93 20.27 9.46
C LYS A 199 -12.05 20.88 8.38
N TYR A 200 -11.68 20.12 7.36
CA TYR A 200 -10.64 20.47 6.39
C TYR A 200 -11.17 20.62 4.96
N VAL A 201 -12.36 20.11 4.68
CA VAL A 201 -12.95 20.11 3.31
C VAL A 201 -13.00 21.50 2.70
N GLU A 202 -13.48 22.51 3.43
CA GLU A 202 -13.59 23.89 2.90
C GLU A 202 -12.22 24.48 2.52
N VAL A 203 -11.17 24.16 3.31
CA VAL A 203 -9.80 24.60 3.02
C VAL A 203 -9.26 23.89 1.79
N MET A 204 -9.44 22.57 1.71
CA MET A 204 -8.97 21.77 0.56
C MET A 204 -9.66 22.19 -0.74
N GLU A 205 -10.97 22.45 -0.71
CA GLU A 205 -11.73 22.94 -1.86
C GLU A 205 -11.27 24.33 -2.29
N SER A 206 -10.96 25.21 -1.34
CA SER A 206 -10.42 26.54 -1.63
C SER A 206 -9.03 26.46 -2.27
N GLU A 207 -8.15 25.59 -1.80
CA GLU A 207 -6.83 25.39 -2.40
C GLU A 207 -6.94 24.77 -3.80
N ALA A 208 -7.79 23.76 -3.97
CA ALA A 208 -8.08 23.16 -5.26
C ALA A 208 -8.58 24.19 -6.26
N TYR A 209 -9.50 25.07 -5.86
CA TYR A 209 -10.02 26.16 -6.69
C TYR A 209 -8.93 27.11 -7.17
N VAL A 210 -7.99 27.50 -6.31
CA VAL A 210 -6.88 28.39 -6.68
C VAL A 210 -6.00 27.81 -7.79
N ILE A 211 -5.80 26.49 -7.77
CA ILE A 211 -4.94 25.79 -8.73
C ILE A 211 -5.65 25.60 -10.08
N PHE A 212 -6.93 25.30 -10.08
CA PHE A 212 -7.73 24.99 -11.28
C PHE A 212 -8.56 26.16 -11.83
N SER A 213 -8.53 27.32 -11.18
CA SER A 213 -9.49 28.45 -11.35
C SER A 213 -9.41 29.21 -12.66
N LYS A 214 -9.07 28.60 -13.78
CA LYS A 214 -9.28 29.23 -15.09
C LYS A 214 -10.52 28.69 -15.79
N GLY A 215 -11.67 28.72 -15.12
CA GLY A 215 -12.98 28.47 -15.74
C GLY A 215 -13.70 27.21 -15.31
N ALA A 216 -13.36 26.61 -14.19
CA ALA A 216 -14.12 25.53 -13.59
C ALA A 216 -15.07 26.08 -12.53
N ASP A 217 -16.27 25.49 -12.47
CA ASP A 217 -17.17 25.60 -11.33
C ASP A 217 -16.44 25.18 -10.04
N ASP A 218 -16.95 25.61 -8.88
CA ASP A 218 -16.37 25.30 -7.58
C ASP A 218 -16.08 23.79 -7.46
N ILE A 219 -14.82 23.43 -7.15
CA ILE A 219 -14.45 22.02 -6.96
C ILE A 219 -15.15 21.52 -5.70
N ARG A 220 -15.91 20.45 -5.85
CA ARG A 220 -16.60 19.78 -4.77
C ARG A 220 -15.94 18.43 -4.50
N LEU A 221 -15.40 18.26 -3.30
CA LEU A 221 -14.83 16.99 -2.85
C LEU A 221 -15.94 16.03 -2.40
N VAL A 222 -15.91 14.80 -2.89
CA VAL A 222 -16.94 13.78 -2.60
C VAL A 222 -16.39 12.53 -1.93
N GLY A 223 -15.09 12.30 -1.98
CA GLY A 223 -14.48 11.14 -1.37
C GLY A 223 -13.07 11.42 -0.86
N TYR A 224 -12.68 10.64 0.14
CA TYR A 224 -11.32 10.65 0.68
C TYR A 224 -10.84 9.25 1.02
N THR A 225 -9.53 9.09 1.11
CA THR A 225 -8.83 7.92 1.63
C THR A 225 -7.54 8.36 2.28
N PHE A 226 -6.80 7.44 2.85
CA PHE A 226 -5.53 7.70 3.51
C PHE A 226 -4.38 7.02 2.78
N VAL A 227 -3.22 7.65 2.81
CA VAL A 227 -1.97 7.11 2.30
C VAL A 227 -0.82 7.63 3.17
N ASP A 228 0.07 6.75 3.61
CA ASP A 228 1.26 7.13 4.36
C ASP A 228 2.44 7.23 3.39
N VAL A 229 2.63 8.42 2.84
CA VAL A 229 3.59 8.69 1.76
C VAL A 229 5.02 8.51 2.22
N ASP A 230 5.36 8.93 3.43
CA ASP A 230 6.74 8.91 3.94
C ASP A 230 7.02 7.81 4.97
N GLY A 231 6.02 6.99 5.30
CA GLY A 231 6.15 5.85 6.21
C GLY A 231 6.32 6.26 7.67
N ASP A 232 5.93 7.47 8.07
CA ASP A 232 6.10 7.98 9.43
C ASP A 232 4.99 7.51 10.40
N GLY A 233 3.94 6.88 9.86
CA GLY A 233 2.79 6.38 10.60
C GLY A 233 1.66 7.40 10.73
N HIS A 234 1.82 8.62 10.23
CA HIS A 234 0.79 9.65 10.10
C HIS A 234 0.36 9.74 8.64
N PRO A 235 -0.83 9.21 8.28
CA PRO A 235 -1.23 9.19 6.88
C PRO A 235 -1.62 10.57 6.38
N GLU A 236 -1.27 10.86 5.13
CA GLU A 236 -1.80 11.93 4.32
C GLU A 236 -3.22 11.61 3.88
N VAL A 237 -3.98 12.64 3.51
CA VAL A 237 -5.35 12.52 3.02
C VAL A 237 -5.37 12.68 1.50
N TRP A 238 -5.80 11.63 0.82
CA TRP A 238 -6.01 11.64 -0.61
C TRP A 238 -7.51 11.84 -0.88
N VAL A 239 -7.87 12.90 -1.60
CA VAL A 239 -9.26 13.28 -1.89
C VAL A 239 -9.56 13.21 -3.37
N LYS A 240 -10.85 13.05 -3.70
CA LYS A 240 -11.35 13.13 -5.08
C LYS A 240 -12.53 14.07 -5.19
N GLY A 241 -12.59 14.75 -6.35
CA GLY A 241 -13.71 15.60 -6.75
C GLY A 241 -14.94 14.83 -7.19
N ASP A 242 -16.04 15.54 -7.44
CA ASP A 242 -17.29 15.00 -7.96
C ASP A 242 -17.12 14.47 -9.39
N GLU A 243 -18.05 13.61 -9.81
CA GLU A 243 -18.07 13.06 -11.18
C GLU A 243 -18.05 14.20 -12.22
N GLY A 244 -17.09 14.12 -13.15
CA GLY A 244 -16.88 15.12 -14.20
C GLY A 244 -15.89 16.23 -13.85
N GLN A 245 -15.40 16.30 -12.63
CA GLN A 245 -14.33 17.25 -12.25
C GLN A 245 -12.93 16.65 -12.36
N ASP A 246 -12.82 15.30 -12.37
CA ASP A 246 -11.57 14.51 -12.49
C ASP A 246 -10.43 15.01 -11.58
N TYR A 247 -10.79 15.75 -10.50
CA TYR A 247 -9.83 16.26 -9.55
C TYR A 247 -9.45 15.21 -8.53
N GLN A 248 -8.16 15.11 -8.26
CA GLN A 248 -7.63 14.41 -7.11
C GLN A 248 -6.55 15.26 -6.44
N GLY A 249 -6.45 15.20 -5.12
CA GLY A 249 -5.44 15.92 -4.36
C GLY A 249 -4.96 15.11 -3.17
N VAL A 250 -3.65 15.17 -2.90
CA VAL A 250 -3.04 14.58 -1.71
C VAL A 250 -2.62 15.70 -0.79
N TYR A 251 -3.10 15.67 0.44
CA TYR A 251 -2.90 16.70 1.43
C TYR A 251 -2.23 16.15 2.68
N SER A 252 -1.24 16.86 3.17
CA SER A 252 -0.74 16.70 4.53
C SER A 252 -1.58 17.53 5.50
N ILE A 253 -1.92 16.92 6.64
CA ILE A 253 -2.64 17.58 7.72
C ILE A 253 -1.86 17.42 9.02
N VAL A 254 -1.30 18.52 9.51
CA VAL A 254 -0.54 18.54 10.77
C VAL A 254 -1.20 19.57 11.71
N GLY A 255 -1.87 19.08 12.74
CA GLY A 255 -2.72 19.91 13.60
C GLY A 255 -3.88 20.52 12.80
N ASP A 256 -3.96 21.86 12.79
CA ASP A 256 -4.95 22.60 12.00
C ASP A 256 -4.42 23.08 10.64
N SER A 257 -3.19 22.71 10.29
CA SER A 257 -2.57 23.11 9.03
C SER A 257 -2.84 22.09 7.94
N VAL A 258 -3.43 22.51 6.83
CA VAL A 258 -3.63 21.72 5.62
C VAL A 258 -2.63 22.20 4.58
N ARG A 259 -1.98 21.28 3.88
CA ARG A 259 -1.02 21.58 2.80
C ARG A 259 -1.22 20.61 1.65
N LEU A 260 -1.42 21.12 0.46
CA LEU A 260 -1.43 20.33 -0.75
C LEU A 260 -0.01 19.84 -1.05
N LEU A 261 0.13 18.54 -1.29
CA LEU A 261 1.38 17.89 -1.68
C LEU A 261 1.44 17.61 -3.19
N ALA A 262 0.33 17.13 -3.74
CA ALA A 262 0.17 16.90 -5.17
C ALA A 262 -1.30 16.98 -5.55
N CYS A 263 -1.58 17.32 -6.82
CA CYS A 263 -2.93 17.26 -7.36
C CYS A 263 -2.90 16.85 -8.83
N SER A 264 -3.97 16.22 -9.28
CA SER A 264 -4.19 15.83 -10.67
C SER A 264 -5.54 16.29 -11.20
N ASP A 265 -5.67 16.33 -12.51
CA ASP A 265 -6.90 16.62 -13.25
C ASP A 265 -7.16 15.49 -14.28
N ALA A 266 -8.15 15.68 -15.15
CA ALA A 266 -8.52 14.73 -16.21
C ALA A 266 -7.38 14.29 -17.15
N ARG A 267 -6.23 14.95 -17.12
CA ARG A 267 -5.10 14.73 -18.03
C ARG A 267 -3.85 14.24 -17.30
N SER A 268 -3.94 14.05 -15.99
CA SER A 268 -2.83 13.63 -15.16
C SER A 268 -3.28 12.61 -14.10
N GLU A 269 -2.33 11.83 -13.64
CA GLU A 269 -2.52 10.83 -12.60
C GLU A 269 -1.65 11.19 -11.39
N ILE A 270 -2.11 10.82 -10.19
CA ILE A 270 -1.30 10.89 -8.99
C ILE A 270 -0.35 9.69 -8.98
N ASP A 271 0.93 9.99 -8.86
CA ASP A 271 2.00 9.02 -8.71
C ASP A 271 2.51 9.01 -7.27
N PHE A 272 2.57 7.85 -6.67
CA PHE A 272 3.15 7.65 -5.34
C PHE A 272 4.54 7.02 -5.46
N TYR A 273 5.47 7.53 -4.64
CA TYR A 273 6.83 7.04 -4.52
C TYR A 273 7.16 6.86 -3.05
N LYS A 274 8.26 6.20 -2.75
CA LYS A 274 8.72 6.08 -1.36
C LYS A 274 9.20 7.43 -0.81
N GLY A 275 8.40 8.06 0.03
CA GLY A 275 8.70 9.37 0.61
C GLY A 275 8.43 10.55 -0.33
N ALA A 276 7.67 10.33 -1.41
CA ALA A 276 7.25 11.41 -2.29
C ALA A 276 5.90 11.11 -2.94
N VAL A 277 5.21 12.15 -3.34
CA VAL A 277 3.98 12.07 -4.14
C VAL A 277 4.06 13.11 -5.25
N GLY A 278 3.53 12.78 -6.41
CA GLY A 278 3.56 13.69 -7.55
C GLY A 278 2.39 13.47 -8.50
N PHE A 279 2.49 14.12 -9.63
CA PHE A 279 1.61 13.85 -10.76
C PHE A 279 2.42 13.87 -12.06
N SER A 280 1.98 13.07 -13.02
CA SER A 280 2.44 13.13 -14.40
C SER A 280 1.25 13.24 -15.35
N GLY A 281 1.36 14.02 -16.41
CA GLY A 281 0.22 14.22 -17.29
C GLY A 281 0.55 14.85 -18.63
N TYR A 282 -0.37 14.65 -19.59
CA TYR A 282 -0.25 15.07 -20.97
C TYR A 282 -1.20 16.25 -21.24
N TYR A 283 -0.65 17.44 -21.50
CA TYR A 283 -1.40 18.70 -21.59
C TYR A 283 -1.48 19.25 -23.03
N GLY A 284 -1.85 18.43 -23.99
CA GLY A 284 -2.03 18.86 -25.37
C GLY A 284 -1.00 18.29 -26.35
N THR A 285 -0.83 18.91 -27.53
CA THR A 285 0.05 18.40 -28.57
C THR A 285 1.53 18.46 -28.19
N GLY A 286 1.99 17.40 -27.53
CA GLY A 286 3.38 17.22 -27.16
C GLY A 286 3.80 17.90 -25.85
N GLU A 287 2.88 18.48 -25.09
CA GLU A 287 3.21 19.04 -23.76
C GLU A 287 3.03 17.98 -22.68
N ASN A 288 4.06 17.80 -21.86
CA ASN A 288 4.03 16.92 -20.69
C ASN A 288 4.47 17.71 -19.45
N ARG A 289 3.80 17.47 -18.33
CA ARG A 289 4.13 18.06 -17.06
C ARG A 289 4.31 16.97 -16.04
N MET A 290 5.31 17.12 -15.20
CA MET A 290 5.59 16.30 -14.07
C MET A 290 5.90 17.20 -12.87
N ALA A 291 5.31 16.89 -11.74
CA ALA A 291 5.70 17.52 -10.48
C ALA A 291 5.71 16.47 -9.38
N PHE A 292 6.58 16.65 -8.40
CA PHE A 292 6.58 15.81 -7.21
C PHE A 292 7.07 16.58 -6.00
N THR A 293 6.54 16.18 -4.85
CA THR A 293 6.86 16.74 -3.54
C THR A 293 7.51 15.65 -2.71
N ILE A 294 8.71 15.91 -2.20
CA ILE A 294 9.36 15.07 -1.19
C ILE A 294 8.70 15.35 0.15
N VAL A 295 8.22 14.30 0.80
CA VAL A 295 7.51 14.37 2.09
C VAL A 295 8.40 13.78 3.18
N LYS A 296 8.39 14.40 4.35
CA LYS A 296 9.08 13.89 5.54
C LYS A 296 8.38 14.36 6.81
N ASN A 297 8.02 13.42 7.70
CA ASN A 297 7.20 13.67 8.89
C ASN A 297 5.92 14.44 8.52
N SER A 298 5.25 13.93 7.50
CA SER A 298 4.03 14.52 6.91
C SER A 298 4.17 15.99 6.46
N LEU A 299 5.37 16.47 6.19
CA LEU A 299 5.62 17.83 5.74
C LEU A 299 6.34 17.85 4.38
N PRO A 300 5.96 18.76 3.47
CA PRO A 300 6.71 18.95 2.24
C PRO A 300 8.10 19.53 2.55
N VAL A 301 9.13 18.88 2.01
CA VAL A 301 10.53 19.29 2.17
C VAL A 301 11.04 19.98 0.92
N ASP A 302 10.85 19.36 -0.23
CA ASP A 302 11.25 19.87 -1.53
C ASP A 302 10.13 19.62 -2.54
N GLU A 303 9.85 20.62 -3.37
CA GLU A 303 8.87 20.58 -4.45
C GLU A 303 9.60 20.71 -5.79
N TYR A 304 9.35 19.80 -6.72
CA TYR A 304 9.92 19.79 -8.05
C TYR A 304 8.83 19.92 -9.10
N PHE A 305 9.11 20.69 -10.14
CA PHE A 305 8.21 20.85 -11.28
C PHE A 305 9.00 20.86 -12.57
N MET A 306 8.52 20.14 -13.57
CA MET A 306 9.04 20.12 -14.92
C MET A 306 7.90 20.26 -15.94
N GLU A 307 8.14 21.09 -16.93
CA GLU A 307 7.31 21.20 -18.11
C GLU A 307 8.19 21.05 -19.35
N HIS A 308 7.84 20.13 -20.21
CA HIS A 308 8.55 19.96 -21.49
C HIS A 308 7.57 19.79 -22.65
N LYS A 309 8.05 20.09 -23.84
CA LYS A 309 7.31 19.94 -25.09
C LYS A 309 8.10 19.08 -26.05
N PHE A 310 7.46 18.05 -26.58
CA PHE A 310 8.02 17.27 -27.68
C PHE A 310 7.74 17.98 -29.00
N ASN A 311 8.76 18.15 -29.83
CA ASN A 311 8.56 18.59 -31.19
C ASN A 311 8.09 17.39 -32.02
N ILE A 312 6.77 17.20 -32.10
CA ILE A 312 6.15 16.09 -32.84
C ILE A 312 6.35 16.18 -34.35
N PHE A 313 6.85 17.30 -34.85
CA PHE A 313 7.10 17.55 -36.27
C PHE A 313 8.58 17.37 -36.67
N SER A 314 9.48 17.10 -35.71
CA SER A 314 10.87 16.79 -36.00
C SER A 314 11.09 15.28 -36.09
N GLU A 315 11.83 14.82 -37.10
CA GLU A 315 12.20 13.40 -37.25
C GLU A 315 13.06 12.90 -36.06
N GLU A 316 13.70 13.82 -35.33
CA GLU A 316 14.61 13.52 -34.21
C GLU A 316 13.90 13.58 -32.84
N GLN A 317 12.58 13.83 -32.78
CA GLN A 317 11.81 13.94 -31.51
C GLN A 317 12.50 14.79 -30.44
N GLU A 318 12.96 15.97 -30.83
CA GLU A 318 13.64 16.89 -29.92
C GLU A 318 12.73 17.26 -28.72
N THR A 319 13.20 17.01 -27.49
CA THR A 319 12.52 17.44 -26.28
C THR A 319 12.96 18.86 -25.96
N ILE A 320 12.02 19.78 -25.88
CA ILE A 320 12.26 21.17 -25.47
C ILE A 320 11.82 21.31 -24.02
N HIS A 321 12.75 21.49 -23.09
CA HIS A 321 12.46 21.81 -21.70
C HIS A 321 11.98 23.25 -21.59
N LEU A 322 10.74 23.45 -21.13
CA LEU A 322 10.15 24.79 -20.96
C LEU A 322 10.44 25.35 -19.57
N ALA A 323 10.38 24.50 -18.54
CA ALA A 323 10.64 24.89 -17.18
C ALA A 323 11.12 23.67 -16.37
N GLN A 324 12.10 23.89 -15.50
CA GLN A 324 12.49 22.94 -14.47
C GLN A 324 12.79 23.73 -13.21
N THR A 325 12.09 23.43 -12.12
CA THR A 325 12.27 24.15 -10.86
C THR A 325 12.32 23.23 -9.67
N LYS A 326 13.04 23.69 -8.63
CA LYS A 326 13.00 23.17 -7.27
C LYS A 326 12.59 24.31 -6.33
N ASN A 327 11.50 24.16 -5.60
CA ASN A 327 10.96 25.17 -4.71
C ASN A 327 10.78 26.53 -5.42
N GLY A 328 10.26 26.48 -6.68
CA GLY A 328 10.04 27.65 -7.53
C GLY A 328 11.29 28.28 -8.12
N LYS A 329 12.50 27.74 -7.91
CA LYS A 329 13.75 28.22 -8.48
C LYS A 329 14.20 27.32 -9.61
N ALA A 330 14.62 27.92 -10.73
CA ALA A 330 15.13 27.17 -11.88
C ALA A 330 16.33 26.29 -11.47
N ILE A 331 16.37 25.06 -12.01
CA ILE A 331 17.45 24.09 -11.81
C ILE A 331 17.93 23.58 -13.16
N SER A 332 19.11 22.96 -13.20
CA SER A 332 19.66 22.34 -14.41
C SER A 332 19.02 20.95 -14.66
N ASP A 333 19.20 20.45 -15.90
CA ASP A 333 18.79 19.10 -16.28
C ASP A 333 19.46 18.02 -15.42
N GLU A 334 20.74 18.22 -15.07
CA GLU A 334 21.47 17.29 -14.21
C GLU A 334 20.83 17.22 -12.81
N ALA A 335 20.47 18.39 -12.24
CA ALA A 335 19.83 18.45 -10.91
C ALA A 335 18.43 17.84 -10.93
N TRP A 336 17.69 17.99 -12.02
CA TRP A 336 16.41 17.30 -12.22
C TRP A 336 16.60 15.79 -12.29
N ASN A 337 17.50 15.32 -13.16
CA ASN A 337 17.77 13.89 -13.35
C ASN A 337 18.25 13.21 -12.04
N GLU A 338 18.99 13.93 -11.21
CA GLU A 338 19.38 13.42 -9.87
C GLU A 338 18.17 13.30 -8.94
N ALA A 339 17.27 14.29 -8.95
CA ALA A 339 16.05 14.25 -8.15
C ALA A 339 15.11 13.12 -8.59
N GLU A 340 14.92 12.95 -9.89
CA GLU A 340 14.09 11.88 -10.47
C GLU A 340 14.66 10.48 -10.14
N LYS A 341 15.97 10.30 -10.18
CA LYS A 341 16.61 9.05 -9.74
C LYS A 341 16.40 8.74 -8.26
N MET A 342 16.26 9.76 -7.42
CA MET A 342 15.99 9.56 -5.98
C MET A 342 14.56 9.08 -5.71
N LEU A 343 13.60 9.37 -6.61
CA LEU A 343 12.22 8.90 -6.46
C LEU A 343 12.13 7.37 -6.52
N GLY A 344 12.95 6.76 -7.39
CA GLY A 344 12.84 5.34 -7.69
C GLY A 344 11.57 4.99 -8.48
N ASP A 345 11.12 3.74 -8.35
CA ASP A 345 9.91 3.29 -9.01
C ASP A 345 8.65 3.78 -8.30
N THR A 346 7.57 3.95 -9.05
CA THR A 346 6.25 4.23 -8.48
C THR A 346 5.77 3.05 -7.64
N ILE A 347 5.14 3.35 -6.51
CA ILE A 347 4.49 2.35 -5.66
C ILE A 347 2.99 2.29 -5.98
N SER A 348 2.42 1.09 -5.93
CA SER A 348 0.97 0.92 -6.05
C SER A 348 0.32 1.23 -4.71
N VAL A 349 -0.70 2.07 -4.73
CA VAL A 349 -1.53 2.39 -3.55
C VAL A 349 -2.96 2.00 -3.87
N THR A 350 -3.57 1.19 -3.02
CA THR A 350 -4.99 0.83 -3.14
C THR A 350 -5.84 1.84 -2.38
N PRO A 351 -6.68 2.64 -3.07
CA PRO A 351 -7.51 3.61 -2.37
C PRO A 351 -8.77 2.95 -1.81
N TYR A 352 -8.97 3.05 -0.51
CA TYR A 352 -10.21 2.66 0.18
C TYR A 352 -11.10 3.88 0.36
N TRP A 353 -11.80 4.28 -0.70
CA TRP A 353 -12.58 5.51 -0.74
C TRP A 353 -13.73 5.53 0.27
N ARG A 354 -13.82 6.60 1.05
CA ARG A 354 -14.91 6.93 1.94
C ARG A 354 -15.67 8.13 1.40
N PRO A 355 -17.00 8.15 1.49
CA PRO A 355 -17.76 9.33 1.10
C PRO A 355 -17.52 10.47 2.09
N ILE A 356 -17.51 11.71 1.59
CA ILE A 356 -17.54 12.91 2.42
C ILE A 356 -19.00 13.23 2.69
N GLU A 357 -19.48 12.89 3.88
CA GLU A 357 -20.84 13.22 4.31
C GLU A 357 -20.90 14.68 4.75
N ARG A 358 -21.47 15.52 3.90
CA ARG A 358 -21.70 16.91 4.26
C ARG A 358 -22.91 17.03 5.18
N LYS A 359 -22.76 17.66 6.32
CA LYS A 359 -23.88 18.11 7.11
C LYS A 359 -24.61 19.16 6.26
N THR A 360 -25.77 18.80 5.71
CA THR A 360 -26.62 19.69 4.92
C THR A 360 -26.89 20.95 5.73
N ARG A 361 -26.38 22.09 5.29
CA ARG A 361 -26.75 23.36 5.94
C ARG A 361 -28.22 23.61 5.62
N LEU A 362 -29.01 23.90 6.63
CA LEU A 362 -30.44 24.29 6.47
C LEU A 362 -30.64 25.48 5.48
N SER A 363 -29.58 26.23 5.18
CA SER A 363 -29.55 27.28 4.17
C SER A 363 -29.67 26.79 2.72
N ASP A 364 -29.39 25.54 2.44
CA ASP A 364 -29.38 24.98 1.08
C ASP A 364 -30.82 24.64 0.59
N TYR A 365 -31.81 24.80 1.45
CA TYR A 365 -33.25 24.63 1.16
C TYR A 365 -34.04 25.92 1.15
N ALA A 366 -33.39 27.08 1.21
CA ALA A 366 -34.05 28.39 1.19
C ALA A 366 -33.94 29.05 -0.19
N GLU A 367 -34.49 28.40 -1.23
CA GLU A 367 -34.90 29.06 -2.47
C GLU A 367 -36.40 28.92 -2.70
#